data_d2429e1ecd077bc09d4522202df326c1
#
_entry.id   d2429e1ecd077bc09d4522202df326c1
#
_cell.length_a   1.000
_cell.length_b   1.000
_cell.length_c   1.000
_cell.angle_alpha   90.00
_cell.angle_beta   90.00
_cell.angle_gamma   90.00
#
_symmetry.space_group_name_H-M   'P 1'
#
loop_
_entity.id
_entity.type
_entity.pdbx_description
1 polymer ?
#
loop_
_entity_poly.entity_id
_entity_poly.type
_entity_poly.pdbx_seq_one_letter_code
_entity_poly.pdbx_strand_id
1 'polypeptide(L)'
;MIEKLVTFLNEVVWSKPLVYGLLITGVLFTLRMRFFQVRHFKEMIRLMFQGEKSPNGISSFQAIAMSLAGRVGTGNIVGVSTAIFIGGPGAVFWMWITAFLGASSAFIESTLGQIFKRVENNEYRGGPAYYIEYGIGGKFGKIYGIIFAIVTIISVGLLLPGVQSNAIASSMHNAIHVPQWLMGAIVVVILGLIIFGGVRSIANVATAVVPFMAIIYILMAVIIICINIQEVPALFALIFKSAFGLQSAFGGIVGAMIEIGVKRGLYSNEAGQGTGPHAAAAAEVSHPSKQGLVQAFSVYIDTLFVCTATALIILISGTYNVTDGTVNANGTQHLIKDGGIYVENATGKDYSGTAMYAQAGIDKAFHGSGYQFDPTFSGVGSYFIAFALFFFAFTTILSYYYITETNVAYLTRNQNNQVSSIFINIARVIILFATFYGAVKTADVAWAFGDLGVGLMAWLNIIAIWILHKPAVNALKDYEIQKKRLGNGYNAVYQPDPNKLPNAVFWLKTYPERLKQARAKK
;
A
#
# COMPACT_ATOMS: atom_id res chain seq x y z
N MET A 1 -20.88 16.86 12.41
CA MET A 1 -19.99 17.99 12.07
C MET A 1 -18.63 17.48 11.55
N ILE A 2 -17.94 16.60 12.26
CA ILE A 2 -16.64 16.02 11.83
C ILE A 2 -16.76 15.27 10.50
N GLU A 3 -17.78 14.41 10.34
CA GLU A 3 -18.02 13.65 9.10
C GLU A 3 -18.21 14.55 7.89
N LYS A 4 -19.02 15.60 7.99
CA LYS A 4 -19.21 16.57 6.90
C LYS A 4 -17.90 17.27 6.51
N LEU A 5 -17.07 17.61 7.50
CA LEU A 5 -15.77 18.21 7.25
C LEU A 5 -14.84 17.23 6.52
N VAL A 6 -14.80 15.97 6.96
CA VAL A 6 -13.95 14.93 6.35
C VAL A 6 -14.42 14.64 4.92
N THR A 7 -15.73 14.58 4.66
CA THR A 7 -16.28 14.42 3.32
C THR A 7 -15.85 15.58 2.41
N PHE A 8 -16.04 16.81 2.86
CA PHE A 8 -15.59 18.00 2.11
C PHE A 8 -14.08 17.98 1.83
N LEU A 9 -13.27 17.64 2.83
CA LEU A 9 -11.82 17.55 2.65
C LEU A 9 -11.45 16.44 1.66
N ASN A 10 -12.14 15.30 1.67
CA ASN A 10 -11.94 14.24 0.68
C ASN A 10 -12.28 14.69 -0.74
N GLU A 11 -13.36 15.44 -0.95
CA GLU A 11 -13.70 15.98 -2.27
C GLU A 11 -12.61 16.91 -2.80
N VAL A 12 -12.05 17.76 -1.94
CA VAL A 12 -10.95 18.66 -2.30
C VAL A 12 -9.67 17.88 -2.59
N VAL A 13 -9.30 16.95 -1.72
CA VAL A 13 -8.04 16.19 -1.81
C VAL A 13 -8.07 15.23 -3.00
N TRP A 14 -9.17 14.46 -3.17
CA TRP A 14 -9.32 13.52 -4.29
C TRP A 14 -9.95 14.15 -5.55
N SER A 15 -9.75 15.44 -5.70
CA SER A 15 -10.17 16.15 -6.91
C SER A 15 -9.44 15.62 -8.16
N LYS A 16 -10.02 15.87 -9.33
CA LYS A 16 -9.48 15.45 -10.63
C LYS A 16 -7.99 15.75 -10.83
N PRO A 17 -7.44 16.92 -10.39
CA PRO A 17 -6.01 17.18 -10.45
C PRO A 17 -5.12 16.14 -9.77
N LEU A 18 -5.51 15.56 -8.62
CA LEU A 18 -4.73 14.49 -8.00
C LEU A 18 -4.77 13.22 -8.84
N VAL A 19 -5.98 12.78 -9.22
CA VAL A 19 -6.18 11.54 -9.97
C VAL A 19 -5.40 11.55 -11.28
N TYR A 20 -5.59 12.60 -12.08
CA TYR A 20 -4.84 12.75 -13.34
C TYR A 20 -3.36 13.06 -13.12
N GLY A 21 -3.03 13.81 -12.08
CA GLY A 21 -1.65 14.10 -11.68
C GLY A 21 -0.84 12.83 -11.39
N LEU A 22 -1.45 11.85 -10.70
CA LEU A 22 -0.86 10.53 -10.46
C LEU A 22 -0.58 9.77 -11.76
N LEU A 23 -1.56 9.70 -12.66
CA LEU A 23 -1.42 9.04 -13.96
C LEU A 23 -0.34 9.72 -14.83
N ILE A 24 -0.39 11.05 -14.94
CA ILE A 24 0.60 11.84 -15.71
C ILE A 24 2.00 11.64 -15.13
N THR A 25 2.15 11.66 -13.81
CA THR A 25 3.42 11.39 -13.13
C THR A 25 3.96 10.03 -13.50
N GLY A 26 3.11 9.00 -13.42
CA GLY A 26 3.46 7.64 -13.79
C GLY A 26 3.89 7.51 -15.25
N VAL A 27 3.16 8.12 -16.17
CA VAL A 27 3.51 8.14 -17.61
C VAL A 27 4.85 8.83 -17.84
N LEU A 28 5.04 10.03 -17.32
CA LEU A 28 6.26 10.83 -17.53
C LEU A 28 7.50 10.12 -16.95
N PHE A 29 7.40 9.54 -15.78
CA PHE A 29 8.51 8.79 -15.19
C PHE A 29 8.77 7.48 -15.93
N THR A 30 7.73 6.78 -16.40
CA THR A 30 7.87 5.59 -17.26
C THR A 30 8.64 5.92 -18.53
N LEU A 31 8.25 6.98 -19.23
CA LEU A 31 8.93 7.45 -20.45
C LEU A 31 10.37 7.90 -20.17
N ARG A 32 10.58 8.69 -19.10
CA ARG A 32 11.90 9.20 -18.72
C ARG A 32 12.88 8.11 -18.36
N MET A 33 12.41 7.02 -17.76
CA MET A 33 13.19 5.82 -17.43
C MET A 33 13.12 4.73 -18.54
N ARG A 34 12.57 5.06 -19.71
CA ARG A 34 12.52 4.18 -20.90
C ARG A 34 11.88 2.82 -20.61
N PHE A 35 10.70 2.84 -20.02
CA PHE A 35 9.95 1.61 -19.67
C PHE A 35 10.79 0.61 -18.85
N PHE A 36 11.49 1.10 -17.83
CA PHE A 36 12.33 0.26 -16.97
C PHE A 36 11.53 -0.88 -16.33
N GLN A 37 10.24 -0.72 -16.11
CA GLN A 37 9.31 -1.70 -15.58
C GLN A 37 9.32 -3.01 -16.41
N VAL A 38 9.46 -2.89 -17.71
CA VAL A 38 9.55 -4.05 -18.63
C VAL A 38 11.00 -4.51 -18.78
N ARG A 39 11.93 -3.56 -19.00
CA ARG A 39 13.35 -3.86 -19.25
C ARG A 39 14.06 -4.52 -18.07
N HIS A 40 13.66 -4.19 -16.83
CA HIS A 40 14.28 -4.71 -15.62
C HIS A 40 13.39 -5.70 -14.85
N PHE A 41 12.33 -6.21 -15.44
CA PHE A 41 11.39 -7.11 -14.76
C PHE A 41 12.09 -8.34 -14.13
N LYS A 42 12.93 -9.04 -14.91
CA LYS A 42 13.72 -10.17 -14.39
C LYS A 42 14.69 -9.76 -13.27
N GLU A 43 15.25 -8.55 -13.39
CA GLU A 43 16.16 -8.00 -12.39
C GLU A 43 15.44 -7.68 -11.08
N MET A 44 14.22 -7.13 -11.14
CA MET A 44 13.39 -6.85 -9.97
C MET A 44 13.16 -8.12 -9.15
N ILE A 45 12.78 -9.23 -9.82
CA ILE A 45 12.58 -10.53 -9.17
C ILE A 45 13.89 -11.05 -8.57
N ARG A 46 14.99 -10.99 -9.32
CA ARG A 46 16.29 -11.46 -8.85
C ARG A 46 16.75 -10.72 -7.60
N LEU A 47 16.64 -9.39 -7.57
CA LEU A 47 17.07 -8.54 -6.47
C LEU A 47 16.25 -8.74 -5.20
N MET A 48 15.02 -9.20 -5.30
CA MET A 48 14.16 -9.51 -4.16
C MET A 48 14.78 -10.59 -3.26
N PHE A 49 15.44 -11.59 -3.86
CA PHE A 49 16.07 -12.71 -3.13
C PHE A 49 17.55 -12.47 -2.81
N GLN A 50 18.12 -11.35 -3.25
CA GLN A 50 19.51 -10.99 -2.99
C GLN A 50 19.58 -10.01 -1.82
N GLY A 51 19.85 -10.52 -0.62
CA GLY A 51 19.96 -9.71 0.58
C GLY A 51 21.40 -9.58 1.06
N GLU A 52 21.80 -8.37 1.45
CA GLU A 52 23.03 -8.14 2.19
C GLU A 52 22.71 -8.12 3.69
N LYS A 53 23.50 -8.81 4.51
CA LYS A 53 23.37 -8.76 5.98
C LYS A 53 24.11 -7.54 6.51
N SER A 54 23.48 -6.80 7.43
CA SER A 54 24.07 -5.64 8.07
C SER A 54 23.77 -5.62 9.57
N PRO A 55 24.70 -5.16 10.41
CA PRO A 55 24.42 -4.97 11.83
C PRO A 55 23.41 -3.86 12.13
N ASN A 56 23.28 -2.85 11.24
CA ASN A 56 22.44 -1.66 11.47
C ASN A 56 21.23 -1.56 10.54
N GLY A 57 21.20 -2.35 9.44
CA GLY A 57 20.10 -2.39 8.49
C GLY A 57 19.42 -3.75 8.49
N ILE A 58 18.34 -3.82 7.71
CA ILE A 58 17.62 -5.06 7.42
C ILE A 58 18.02 -5.58 6.04
N SER A 59 17.79 -6.88 5.78
CA SER A 59 18.04 -7.44 4.45
C SER A 59 17.05 -6.90 3.41
N SER A 60 17.38 -7.00 2.12
CA SER A 60 16.44 -6.61 1.05
C SER A 60 15.14 -7.40 1.11
N PHE A 61 15.19 -8.68 1.49
CA PHE A 61 13.98 -9.49 1.67
C PHE A 61 13.12 -9.02 2.86
N GLN A 62 13.72 -8.64 3.97
CA GLN A 62 12.99 -8.03 5.08
C GLN A 62 12.37 -6.69 4.69
N ALA A 63 13.09 -5.87 3.92
CA ALA A 63 12.58 -4.59 3.46
C ALA A 63 11.39 -4.73 2.50
N ILE A 64 11.42 -5.70 1.57
CA ILE A 64 10.27 -5.96 0.70
C ILE A 64 9.10 -6.54 1.51
N ALA A 65 9.36 -7.42 2.47
CA ALA A 65 8.32 -7.96 3.33
C ALA A 65 7.63 -6.86 4.16
N MET A 66 8.41 -5.91 4.70
CA MET A 66 7.85 -4.73 5.40
C MET A 66 7.05 -3.81 4.47
N SER A 67 7.51 -3.59 3.24
CA SER A 67 6.76 -2.80 2.26
C SER A 67 5.49 -3.51 1.81
N LEU A 68 5.56 -4.81 1.56
CA LEU A 68 4.38 -5.61 1.24
C LEU A 68 3.41 -5.70 2.42
N ALA A 69 3.92 -5.73 3.67
CA ALA A 69 3.08 -5.63 4.86
C ALA A 69 2.24 -4.35 4.86
N GLY A 70 2.80 -3.20 4.45
CA GLY A 70 2.06 -1.95 4.32
C GLY A 70 1.03 -1.97 3.19
N ARG A 71 1.39 -2.55 2.05
CA ARG A 71 0.58 -2.55 0.83
C ARG A 71 -0.52 -3.60 0.86
N VAL A 72 -0.17 -4.86 1.16
CA VAL A 72 -1.13 -5.99 1.16
C VAL A 72 -1.96 -5.94 2.43
N GLY A 73 -3.07 -5.22 2.35
CA GLY A 73 -3.97 -4.95 3.48
C GLY A 73 -5.44 -4.98 3.07
N THR A 74 -6.23 -4.18 3.75
CA THR A 74 -7.67 -4.00 3.47
C THR A 74 -7.92 -3.54 2.02
N GLY A 75 -7.01 -2.76 1.44
CA GLY A 75 -7.11 -2.28 0.06
C GLY A 75 -7.25 -3.38 -0.99
N ASN A 76 -6.59 -4.51 -0.78
CA ASN A 76 -6.59 -5.64 -1.72
C ASN A 76 -7.90 -6.44 -1.74
N ILE A 77 -8.69 -6.39 -0.69
CA ILE A 77 -9.96 -7.14 -0.58
C ILE A 77 -11.12 -6.16 -0.59
N VAL A 78 -11.24 -5.33 0.43
CA VAL A 78 -12.33 -4.38 0.57
C VAL A 78 -12.21 -3.23 -0.43
N GLY A 79 -10.99 -2.74 -0.70
CA GLY A 79 -10.75 -1.71 -1.71
C GLY A 79 -11.13 -2.16 -3.12
N VAL A 80 -10.86 -3.42 -3.47
CA VAL A 80 -11.28 -4.01 -4.76
C VAL A 80 -12.80 -4.14 -4.81
N SER A 81 -13.45 -4.60 -3.73
CA SER A 81 -14.92 -4.66 -3.63
C SER A 81 -15.54 -3.29 -3.87
N THR A 82 -15.01 -2.25 -3.22
CA THR A 82 -15.45 -0.86 -3.39
C THR A 82 -15.23 -0.35 -4.82
N ALA A 83 -14.08 -0.70 -5.44
CA ALA A 83 -13.79 -0.31 -6.82
C ALA A 83 -14.82 -0.91 -7.80
N ILE A 84 -15.16 -2.19 -7.62
CA ILE A 84 -16.17 -2.88 -8.43
C ILE A 84 -17.56 -2.31 -8.19
N PHE A 85 -17.92 -1.99 -6.95
CA PHE A 85 -19.23 -1.41 -6.63
C PHE A 85 -19.47 -0.05 -7.29
N ILE A 86 -18.49 0.86 -7.20
CA ILE A 86 -18.63 2.24 -7.71
C ILE A 86 -18.31 2.32 -9.21
N GLY A 87 -17.32 1.58 -9.69
CA GLY A 87 -16.82 1.68 -11.06
C GLY A 87 -17.08 0.44 -11.91
N GLY A 88 -17.77 -0.57 -11.37
CA GLY A 88 -17.99 -1.82 -12.09
C GLY A 88 -16.68 -2.58 -12.41
N PRO A 89 -16.76 -3.62 -13.26
CA PRO A 89 -15.59 -4.43 -13.65
C PRO A 89 -14.46 -3.63 -14.29
N GLY A 90 -14.78 -2.52 -14.97
CA GLY A 90 -13.79 -1.66 -15.63
C GLY A 90 -12.83 -0.96 -14.67
N ALA A 91 -13.22 -0.73 -13.40
CA ALA A 91 -12.33 -0.16 -12.38
C ALA A 91 -11.08 -1.02 -12.14
N VAL A 92 -11.18 -2.35 -12.28
CA VAL A 92 -10.06 -3.28 -12.15
C VAL A 92 -8.97 -2.98 -13.18
N PHE A 93 -9.34 -2.70 -14.43
CA PHE A 93 -8.40 -2.29 -15.47
C PHE A 93 -7.64 -1.01 -15.07
N TRP A 94 -8.33 -0.01 -14.53
CA TRP A 94 -7.71 1.23 -14.11
C TRP A 94 -6.82 1.06 -12.86
N MET A 95 -7.12 0.10 -11.99
CA MET A 95 -6.20 -0.33 -10.93
C MET A 95 -4.91 -0.93 -11.53
N TRP A 96 -4.99 -1.75 -12.57
CA TRP A 96 -3.80 -2.30 -13.27
C TRP A 96 -2.95 -1.19 -13.90
N ILE A 97 -3.59 -0.23 -14.57
CA ILE A 97 -2.89 0.94 -15.14
C ILE A 97 -2.18 1.73 -14.03
N THR A 98 -2.88 1.96 -12.92
CA THR A 98 -2.30 2.66 -11.75
C THR A 98 -1.10 1.90 -11.19
N ALA A 99 -1.14 0.58 -11.11
CA ALA A 99 -0.02 -0.23 -10.64
C ALA A 99 1.18 -0.18 -11.62
N PHE A 100 0.91 -0.35 -12.93
CA PHE A 100 1.98 -0.32 -13.93
C PHE A 100 2.70 1.03 -13.96
N LEU A 101 1.94 2.11 -13.98
CA LEU A 101 2.48 3.48 -13.97
C LEU A 101 3.07 3.85 -12.61
N GLY A 102 2.37 3.49 -11.52
CA GLY A 102 2.79 3.75 -10.14
C GLY A 102 4.11 3.10 -9.77
N ALA A 103 4.46 1.96 -10.36
CA ALA A 103 5.75 1.33 -10.16
C ALA A 103 6.92 2.28 -10.48
N SER A 104 6.73 3.24 -11.41
CA SER A 104 7.74 4.25 -11.71
C SER A 104 7.88 5.29 -10.59
N SER A 105 6.80 5.69 -9.97
CA SER A 105 6.81 6.55 -8.77
C SER A 105 7.44 5.84 -7.59
N ALA A 106 7.05 4.58 -7.35
CA ALA A 106 7.62 3.74 -6.29
C ALA A 106 9.13 3.53 -6.44
N PHE A 107 9.62 3.38 -7.68
CA PHE A 107 11.06 3.32 -7.96
C PHE A 107 11.76 4.63 -7.55
N ILE A 108 11.23 5.78 -7.98
CA ILE A 108 11.85 7.08 -7.72
C ILE A 108 11.87 7.37 -6.22
N GLU A 109 10.73 7.30 -5.54
CA GLU A 109 10.62 7.59 -4.11
C GLU A 109 11.50 6.67 -3.26
N SER A 110 11.55 5.37 -3.58
CA SER A 110 12.35 4.40 -2.83
C SER A 110 13.86 4.54 -3.09
N THR A 111 14.24 4.88 -4.32
CA THR A 111 15.63 5.22 -4.65
C THR A 111 16.08 6.49 -3.92
N LEU A 112 15.22 7.52 -3.85
CA LEU A 112 15.47 8.74 -3.08
C LEU A 112 15.59 8.45 -1.58
N GLY A 113 14.70 7.60 -1.04
CA GLY A 113 14.77 7.14 0.34
C GLY A 113 16.12 6.51 0.67
N GLN A 114 16.68 5.72 -0.24
CA GLN A 114 18.02 5.14 -0.11
C GLN A 114 19.15 6.17 -0.27
N ILE A 115 19.04 7.10 -1.21
CA ILE A 115 20.09 8.12 -1.47
C ILE A 115 20.27 9.02 -0.24
N PHE A 116 19.18 9.46 0.37
CA PHE A 116 19.19 10.43 1.46
C PHE A 116 18.99 9.83 2.85
N LYS A 117 19.11 8.50 3.00
CA LYS A 117 19.02 7.85 4.31
C LYS A 117 20.10 8.30 5.28
N ARG A 118 19.80 8.13 6.57
CA ARG A 118 20.69 8.46 7.70
C ARG A 118 20.88 7.24 8.59
N VAL A 119 21.92 7.29 9.40
CA VAL A 119 22.13 6.37 10.52
C VAL A 119 21.76 7.12 11.77
N GLU A 120 20.70 6.71 12.45
CA GLU A 120 20.20 7.32 13.67
C GLU A 120 19.95 6.20 14.68
N ASN A 121 20.51 6.31 15.88
CA ASN A 121 20.40 5.30 16.94
C ASN A 121 20.76 3.87 16.47
N ASN A 122 21.83 3.73 15.68
CA ASN A 122 22.27 2.47 15.08
C ASN A 122 21.27 1.81 14.10
N GLU A 123 20.29 2.55 13.60
CA GLU A 123 19.34 2.09 12.59
C GLU A 123 19.42 2.96 11.34
N TYR A 124 19.10 2.36 10.18
CA TYR A 124 18.90 3.13 8.95
C TYR A 124 17.51 3.71 8.92
N ARG A 125 17.44 5.03 8.85
CA ARG A 125 16.20 5.77 8.73
C ARG A 125 16.20 6.63 7.47
N GLY A 126 15.06 6.74 6.83
CA GLY A 126 14.84 7.53 5.63
C GLY A 126 13.36 7.54 5.26
N GLY A 127 13.05 8.16 4.13
CA GLY A 127 11.70 8.34 3.67
C GLY A 127 11.50 9.75 3.14
N PRO A 128 10.28 10.17 2.80
CA PRO A 128 10.04 11.47 2.18
C PRO A 128 10.52 12.65 3.01
N ALA A 129 10.29 12.68 4.31
CA ALA A 129 10.78 13.78 5.14
C ALA A 129 12.29 14.01 4.99
N TYR A 130 13.06 12.91 4.95
CA TYR A 130 14.51 12.96 4.78
C TYR A 130 14.91 13.42 3.38
N TYR A 131 14.36 12.83 2.30
CA TYR A 131 14.78 13.24 0.96
C TYR A 131 14.25 14.61 0.55
N ILE A 132 13.12 15.06 1.12
CA ILE A 132 12.64 16.43 0.93
C ILE A 132 13.61 17.43 1.57
N GLU A 133 13.95 17.21 2.85
CA GLU A 133 14.87 18.12 3.54
C GLU A 133 16.26 18.13 2.91
N TYR A 134 16.86 16.95 2.71
CA TYR A 134 18.25 16.87 2.26
C TYR A 134 18.41 16.97 0.74
N GLY A 135 17.39 16.62 -0.02
CA GLY A 135 17.41 16.69 -1.47
C GLY A 135 17.08 18.09 -2.01
N ILE A 136 16.09 18.77 -1.43
CA ILE A 136 15.75 20.16 -1.78
C ILE A 136 16.75 21.10 -1.11
N GLY A 137 17.07 20.85 0.16
CA GLY A 137 17.98 21.68 0.93
C GLY A 137 17.39 23.02 1.39
N GLY A 138 18.18 23.75 2.15
CA GLY A 138 17.82 25.08 2.67
C GLY A 138 16.64 25.08 3.64
N LYS A 139 16.13 26.28 3.93
CA LYS A 139 15.01 26.48 4.86
C LYS A 139 13.70 25.88 4.32
N PHE A 140 13.48 25.99 3.01
CA PHE A 140 12.27 25.46 2.36
C PHE A 140 12.21 23.94 2.44
N GLY A 141 13.30 23.23 2.09
CA GLY A 141 13.34 21.76 2.19
C GLY A 141 13.12 21.27 3.61
N LYS A 142 13.68 21.97 4.63
CA LYS A 142 13.47 21.64 6.04
C LYS A 142 12.01 21.79 6.46
N ILE A 143 11.37 22.94 6.15
CA ILE A 143 9.96 23.19 6.50
C ILE A 143 9.06 22.17 5.81
N TYR A 144 9.28 21.91 4.52
CA TYR A 144 8.49 20.95 3.76
C TYR A 144 8.64 19.52 4.31
N GLY A 145 9.86 19.10 4.67
CA GLY A 145 10.11 17.81 5.31
C GLY A 145 9.39 17.67 6.66
N ILE A 146 9.36 18.73 7.47
CA ILE A 146 8.60 18.76 8.73
C ILE A 146 7.10 18.63 8.48
N ILE A 147 6.54 19.36 7.51
CA ILE A 147 5.12 19.27 7.13
C ILE A 147 4.79 17.85 6.69
N PHE A 148 5.63 17.25 5.83
CA PHE A 148 5.43 15.88 5.38
C PHE A 148 5.45 14.90 6.55
N ALA A 149 6.40 15.02 7.48
CA ALA A 149 6.49 14.15 8.65
C ALA A 149 5.24 14.24 9.54
N ILE A 150 4.74 15.46 9.80
CA ILE A 150 3.52 15.67 10.60
C ILE A 150 2.30 15.04 9.90
N VAL A 151 2.12 15.32 8.60
CA VAL A 151 1.03 14.74 7.81
C VAL A 151 1.11 13.21 7.80
N THR A 152 2.31 12.64 7.67
CA THR A 152 2.51 11.19 7.71
C THR A 152 2.12 10.61 9.08
N ILE A 153 2.54 11.22 10.19
CA ILE A 153 2.17 10.76 11.54
C ILE A 153 0.65 10.78 11.73
N ILE A 154 -0.03 11.84 11.27
CA ILE A 154 -1.48 11.92 11.33
C ILE A 154 -2.12 10.85 10.43
N SER A 155 -1.68 10.71 9.18
CA SER A 155 -2.28 9.80 8.21
C SER A 155 -2.10 8.34 8.61
N VAL A 156 -0.85 7.87 8.77
CA VAL A 156 -0.58 6.45 9.03
C VAL A 156 -0.54 6.09 10.52
N GLY A 157 -0.38 7.08 11.41
CA GLY A 157 -0.40 6.84 12.85
C GLY A 157 -1.79 6.97 13.49
N LEU A 158 -2.70 7.74 12.88
CA LEU A 158 -4.03 8.01 13.46
C LEU A 158 -5.19 7.64 12.54
N LEU A 159 -5.16 7.99 11.24
CA LEU A 159 -6.32 7.84 10.36
C LEU A 159 -6.42 6.45 9.74
N LEU A 160 -5.35 5.92 9.18
CA LEU A 160 -5.31 4.66 8.43
C LEU A 160 -5.42 3.38 9.28
N PRO A 161 -4.90 3.30 10.53
CA PRO A 161 -5.03 2.09 11.35
C PRO A 161 -6.48 1.70 11.62
N GLY A 162 -7.38 2.70 11.68
CA GLY A 162 -8.81 2.47 11.87
C GLY A 162 -9.46 1.70 10.73
N VAL A 163 -9.07 1.94 9.48
CA VAL A 163 -9.58 1.17 8.32
C VAL A 163 -9.21 -0.30 8.41
N GLN A 164 -7.95 -0.55 8.76
CA GLN A 164 -7.43 -1.91 8.85
C GLN A 164 -8.12 -2.69 9.97
N SER A 165 -8.20 -2.12 11.15
CA SER A 165 -8.83 -2.77 12.32
C SER A 165 -10.35 -2.92 12.16
N ASN A 166 -11.03 -1.99 11.50
CA ASN A 166 -12.44 -2.10 11.16
C ASN A 166 -12.69 -3.31 10.25
N ALA A 167 -11.90 -3.48 9.19
CA ALA A 167 -12.04 -4.60 8.28
C ALA A 167 -11.77 -5.95 8.97
N ILE A 168 -10.79 -6.03 9.89
CA ILE A 168 -10.58 -7.22 10.73
C ILE A 168 -11.83 -7.49 11.57
N ALA A 169 -12.28 -6.50 12.33
CA ALA A 169 -13.36 -6.66 13.29
C ALA A 169 -14.69 -7.02 12.61
N SER A 170 -15.03 -6.35 11.49
CA SER A 170 -16.25 -6.63 10.75
C SER A 170 -16.23 -8.00 10.06
N SER A 171 -15.12 -8.38 9.43
CA SER A 171 -15.03 -9.70 8.77
C SER A 171 -15.03 -10.85 9.76
N MET A 172 -14.40 -10.69 10.93
CA MET A 172 -14.45 -11.70 12.01
C MET A 172 -15.84 -11.76 12.66
N HIS A 173 -16.53 -10.62 12.80
CA HIS A 173 -17.91 -10.62 13.26
C HIS A 173 -18.80 -11.40 12.30
N ASN A 174 -18.67 -11.17 11.00
CA ASN A 174 -19.44 -11.88 9.98
C ASN A 174 -19.14 -13.40 9.94
N ALA A 175 -17.88 -13.78 10.17
CA ALA A 175 -17.47 -15.19 10.07
C ALA A 175 -17.74 -16.02 11.34
N ILE A 176 -17.46 -15.48 12.51
CA ILE A 176 -17.47 -16.23 13.79
C ILE A 176 -18.27 -15.54 14.90
N HIS A 177 -19.02 -14.49 14.56
CA HIS A 177 -19.89 -13.72 15.46
C HIS A 177 -19.20 -13.13 16.69
N VAL A 178 -17.87 -12.92 16.63
CA VAL A 178 -17.12 -12.25 17.71
C VAL A 178 -17.48 -10.76 17.72
N PRO A 179 -17.84 -10.20 18.90
CA PRO A 179 -18.10 -8.76 18.99
C PRO A 179 -16.91 -7.91 18.51
N GLN A 180 -17.18 -6.88 17.73
CA GLN A 180 -16.14 -6.03 17.12
C GLN A 180 -15.18 -5.42 18.15
N TRP A 181 -15.71 -5.00 19.32
CA TRP A 181 -14.88 -4.45 20.40
C TRP A 181 -13.89 -5.48 20.97
N LEU A 182 -14.31 -6.76 21.06
CA LEU A 182 -13.45 -7.83 21.56
C LEU A 182 -12.34 -8.13 20.55
N MET A 183 -12.67 -8.19 19.26
CA MET A 183 -11.66 -8.36 18.20
C MET A 183 -10.70 -7.18 18.17
N GLY A 184 -11.20 -5.94 18.31
CA GLY A 184 -10.37 -4.75 18.44
C GLY A 184 -9.40 -4.82 19.62
N ALA A 185 -9.85 -5.28 20.78
CA ALA A 185 -9.00 -5.48 21.96
C ALA A 185 -7.91 -6.54 21.71
N ILE A 186 -8.25 -7.68 21.09
CA ILE A 186 -7.29 -8.73 20.71
C ILE A 186 -6.20 -8.17 19.78
N VAL A 187 -6.60 -7.45 18.72
CA VAL A 187 -5.67 -6.83 17.77
C VAL A 187 -4.74 -5.86 18.49
N VAL A 188 -5.25 -5.01 19.37
CA VAL A 188 -4.46 -4.03 20.13
C VAL A 188 -3.46 -4.70 21.06
N VAL A 189 -3.84 -5.77 21.76
CA VAL A 189 -2.93 -6.51 22.65
C VAL A 189 -1.78 -7.13 21.85
N ILE A 190 -2.10 -7.84 20.73
CA ILE A 190 -1.06 -8.48 19.89
C ILE A 190 -0.16 -7.39 19.26
N LEU A 191 -0.75 -6.31 18.76
CA LEU A 191 -0.01 -5.19 18.19
C LEU A 191 0.95 -4.59 19.23
N GLY A 192 0.47 -4.33 20.44
CA GLY A 192 1.27 -3.80 21.54
C GLY A 192 2.49 -4.68 21.82
N LEU A 193 2.32 -5.99 21.97
CA LEU A 193 3.42 -6.91 22.23
C LEU A 193 4.53 -6.85 21.16
N ILE A 194 4.17 -6.61 19.89
CA ILE A 194 5.13 -6.59 18.78
C ILE A 194 5.83 -5.23 18.66
N ILE A 195 5.08 -4.11 18.74
CA ILE A 195 5.65 -2.77 18.50
C ILE A 195 6.64 -2.32 19.57
N PHE A 196 6.52 -2.85 20.79
CA PHE A 196 7.52 -2.60 21.84
C PHE A 196 8.86 -3.31 21.59
N GLY A 197 8.90 -4.30 20.68
CA GLY A 197 10.13 -4.97 20.24
C GLY A 197 10.94 -4.24 19.16
N GLY A 198 10.46 -3.07 18.69
CA GLY A 198 11.14 -2.21 17.71
C GLY A 198 11.12 -2.75 16.27
N VAL A 199 11.86 -2.08 15.36
CA VAL A 199 11.86 -2.36 13.92
C VAL A 199 12.22 -3.80 13.55
N ARG A 200 13.13 -4.44 14.28
CA ARG A 200 13.53 -5.83 14.02
C ARG A 200 12.41 -6.82 14.31
N SER A 201 11.64 -6.60 15.38
CA SER A 201 10.48 -7.42 15.71
C SER A 201 9.43 -7.32 14.60
N ILE A 202 9.14 -6.11 14.13
CA ILE A 202 8.20 -5.85 13.04
C ILE A 202 8.68 -6.53 11.74
N ALA A 203 9.97 -6.36 11.39
CA ALA A 203 10.54 -6.96 10.18
C ALA A 203 10.50 -8.50 10.23
N ASN A 204 10.75 -9.10 11.38
CA ASN A 204 10.69 -10.55 11.55
C ASN A 204 9.25 -11.08 11.40
N VAL A 205 8.27 -10.42 12.02
CA VAL A 205 6.86 -10.78 11.88
C VAL A 205 6.41 -10.62 10.43
N ALA A 206 6.72 -9.49 9.78
CA ALA A 206 6.38 -9.26 8.38
C ALA A 206 7.00 -10.31 7.47
N THR A 207 8.27 -10.68 7.70
CA THR A 207 9.00 -11.67 6.89
C THR A 207 8.39 -13.07 7.01
N ALA A 208 7.84 -13.43 8.16
CA ALA A 208 7.20 -14.72 8.37
C ALA A 208 5.76 -14.74 7.83
N VAL A 209 4.98 -13.70 8.14
CA VAL A 209 3.54 -13.67 7.90
C VAL A 209 3.19 -13.31 6.46
N VAL A 210 3.83 -12.27 5.90
CA VAL A 210 3.43 -11.71 4.59
C VAL A 210 3.55 -12.70 3.43
N PRO A 211 4.69 -13.40 3.22
CA PRO A 211 4.77 -14.38 2.14
C PRO A 211 3.79 -15.54 2.30
N PHE A 212 3.63 -16.02 3.55
CA PHE A 212 2.71 -17.12 3.86
C PHE A 212 1.26 -16.78 3.49
N MET A 213 0.77 -15.63 3.97
CA MET A 213 -0.61 -15.21 3.71
C MET A 213 -0.85 -14.90 2.23
N ALA A 214 0.12 -14.25 1.54
CA ALA A 214 -0.01 -13.93 0.12
C ALA A 214 -0.07 -15.20 -0.74
N ILE A 215 0.75 -16.21 -0.44
CA ILE A 215 0.74 -17.50 -1.14
C ILE A 215 -0.60 -18.20 -0.94
N ILE A 216 -1.09 -18.31 0.29
CA ILE A 216 -2.38 -18.96 0.58
C ILE A 216 -3.53 -18.25 -0.13
N TYR A 217 -3.53 -16.92 -0.13
CA TYR A 217 -4.56 -16.13 -0.79
C TYR A 217 -4.56 -16.33 -2.31
N ILE A 218 -3.37 -16.29 -2.92
CA ILE A 218 -3.21 -16.54 -4.36
C ILE A 218 -3.59 -17.99 -4.71
N LEU A 219 -3.23 -18.96 -3.89
CA LEU A 219 -3.62 -20.36 -4.10
C LEU A 219 -5.14 -20.54 -4.09
N MET A 220 -5.86 -19.91 -3.16
CA MET A 220 -7.32 -19.92 -3.14
C MET A 220 -7.89 -19.33 -4.44
N ALA A 221 -7.37 -18.19 -4.88
CA ALA A 221 -7.80 -17.60 -6.14
C ALA A 221 -7.52 -18.52 -7.34
N VAL A 222 -6.35 -19.16 -7.38
CA VAL A 222 -6.01 -20.14 -8.45
C VAL A 222 -6.98 -21.32 -8.45
N ILE A 223 -7.34 -21.85 -7.27
CA ILE A 223 -8.32 -22.93 -7.16
C ILE A 223 -9.67 -22.51 -7.78
N ILE A 224 -10.17 -21.33 -7.39
CA ILE A 224 -11.45 -20.80 -7.91
C ILE A 224 -11.38 -20.57 -9.42
N ILE A 225 -10.28 -20.02 -9.93
CA ILE A 225 -10.04 -19.81 -11.35
C ILE A 225 -10.01 -21.15 -12.10
N CYS A 226 -9.34 -22.17 -11.55
CA CYS A 226 -9.28 -23.50 -12.17
C CYS A 226 -10.65 -24.19 -12.23
N ILE A 227 -11.46 -24.07 -11.20
CA ILE A 227 -12.83 -24.59 -11.18
C ILE A 227 -13.70 -23.91 -12.23
N ASN A 228 -13.50 -22.61 -12.48
CA ASN A 228 -14.30 -21.78 -13.38
C ASN A 228 -13.50 -21.32 -14.62
N ILE A 229 -12.55 -22.11 -15.09
CA ILE A 229 -11.59 -21.71 -16.15
C ILE A 229 -12.28 -21.27 -17.45
N GLN A 230 -13.46 -21.82 -17.75
CA GLN A 230 -14.22 -21.49 -18.95
C GLN A 230 -14.77 -20.05 -18.94
N GLU A 231 -14.99 -19.45 -17.76
CA GLU A 231 -15.51 -18.10 -17.62
C GLU A 231 -14.40 -17.04 -17.70
N VAL A 232 -13.15 -17.41 -17.47
CA VAL A 232 -12.01 -16.48 -17.36
C VAL A 232 -11.83 -15.60 -18.61
N PRO A 233 -11.89 -16.12 -19.85
CA PRO A 233 -11.76 -15.27 -21.03
C PRO A 233 -12.89 -14.23 -21.15
N ALA A 234 -14.13 -14.62 -20.79
CA ALA A 234 -15.28 -13.71 -20.79
C ALA A 234 -15.12 -12.61 -19.74
N LEU A 235 -14.56 -12.92 -18.58
CA LEU A 235 -14.29 -11.96 -17.51
C LEU A 235 -13.23 -10.92 -17.90
N PHE A 236 -12.13 -11.35 -18.50
CA PHE A 236 -11.16 -10.40 -19.02
C PHE A 236 -11.79 -9.52 -20.11
N ALA A 237 -12.57 -10.09 -21.02
CA ALA A 237 -13.30 -9.31 -22.02
C ALA A 237 -14.28 -8.32 -21.37
N LEU A 238 -14.97 -8.71 -20.29
CA LEU A 238 -15.85 -7.84 -19.50
C LEU A 238 -15.07 -6.68 -18.90
N ILE A 239 -13.94 -6.94 -18.23
CA ILE A 239 -13.08 -5.90 -17.62
C ILE A 239 -12.64 -4.89 -18.69
N PHE A 240 -12.07 -5.36 -19.82
CA PHE A 240 -11.60 -4.48 -20.89
C PHE A 240 -12.75 -3.70 -21.55
N LYS A 241 -13.84 -4.35 -21.93
CA LYS A 241 -14.99 -3.67 -22.56
C LYS A 241 -15.60 -2.64 -21.64
N SER A 242 -15.76 -2.96 -20.34
CA SER A 242 -16.29 -2.03 -19.34
C SER A 242 -15.39 -0.81 -19.16
N ALA A 243 -14.08 -1.00 -19.10
CA ALA A 243 -13.09 0.07 -18.86
C ALA A 243 -13.13 1.18 -19.92
N PHE A 244 -13.55 0.86 -21.15
CA PHE A 244 -13.64 1.79 -22.28
C PHE A 244 -15.09 2.13 -22.66
N GLY A 245 -16.07 1.81 -21.82
CA GLY A 245 -17.49 2.12 -22.05
C GLY A 245 -18.14 1.31 -23.19
N LEU A 246 -17.48 0.24 -23.64
CA LEU A 246 -18.00 -0.63 -24.72
C LEU A 246 -19.07 -1.61 -24.21
N GLN A 247 -19.21 -1.75 -22.91
CA GLN A 247 -20.28 -2.52 -22.29
C GLN A 247 -21.42 -1.55 -21.96
N SER A 248 -22.57 -1.71 -22.59
CA SER A 248 -23.70 -0.77 -22.48
C SER A 248 -24.17 -0.54 -21.04
N ALA A 249 -24.17 -1.58 -20.21
CA ALA A 249 -24.56 -1.49 -18.80
C ALA A 249 -23.67 -0.54 -17.97
N PHE A 250 -22.40 -0.35 -18.35
CA PHE A 250 -21.41 0.42 -17.59
C PHE A 250 -20.91 1.68 -18.33
N GLY A 251 -21.44 1.97 -19.52
CA GLY A 251 -20.99 3.11 -20.34
C GLY A 251 -21.13 4.47 -19.67
N GLY A 252 -22.18 4.64 -18.86
CA GLY A 252 -22.47 5.89 -18.15
C GLY A 252 -21.52 6.23 -16.99
N ILE A 253 -20.75 5.26 -16.49
CA ILE A 253 -19.89 5.42 -15.30
C ILE A 253 -18.39 5.39 -15.60
N VAL A 254 -17.95 5.55 -16.84
CA VAL A 254 -16.51 5.47 -17.23
C VAL A 254 -15.66 6.47 -16.44
N GLY A 255 -16.15 7.69 -16.20
CA GLY A 255 -15.43 8.66 -15.37
C GLY A 255 -15.22 8.17 -13.94
N ALA A 256 -16.26 7.60 -13.32
CA ALA A 256 -16.18 7.01 -11.98
C ALA A 256 -15.23 5.78 -11.96
N MET A 257 -15.21 4.96 -13.02
CA MET A 257 -14.27 3.84 -13.14
C MET A 257 -12.80 4.30 -13.06
N ILE A 258 -12.46 5.37 -13.78
CA ILE A 258 -11.10 5.91 -13.79
C ILE A 258 -10.76 6.44 -12.38
N GLU A 259 -11.63 7.29 -11.83
CA GLU A 259 -11.39 7.92 -10.54
C GLU A 259 -11.26 6.90 -9.41
N ILE A 260 -12.19 5.96 -9.32
CA ILE A 260 -12.17 4.94 -8.26
C ILE A 260 -11.05 3.91 -8.48
N GLY A 261 -10.76 3.53 -9.72
CA GLY A 261 -9.68 2.63 -10.05
C GLY A 261 -8.31 3.19 -9.66
N VAL A 262 -8.08 4.49 -9.92
CA VAL A 262 -6.86 5.19 -9.49
C VAL A 262 -6.82 5.32 -7.97
N LYS A 263 -7.91 5.74 -7.34
CA LYS A 263 -8.01 5.93 -5.89
C LYS A 263 -7.76 4.63 -5.13
N ARG A 264 -8.45 3.55 -5.50
CA ARG A 264 -8.29 2.23 -4.85
C ARG A 264 -6.98 1.55 -5.23
N GLY A 265 -6.49 1.75 -6.46
CA GLY A 265 -5.16 1.34 -6.87
C GLY A 265 -4.06 1.97 -6.02
N LEU A 266 -4.08 3.29 -5.84
CA LEU A 266 -3.14 4.00 -4.98
C LEU A 266 -3.27 3.58 -3.50
N TYR A 267 -4.51 3.45 -3.00
CA TYR A 267 -4.77 3.02 -1.64
C TYR A 267 -4.17 1.64 -1.34
N SER A 268 -4.21 0.73 -2.30
CA SER A 268 -3.65 -0.61 -2.19
C SER A 268 -2.12 -0.60 -2.30
N ASN A 269 -1.57 -0.10 -3.42
CA ASN A 269 -0.15 -0.24 -3.72
C ASN A 269 0.75 0.86 -3.15
N GLU A 270 0.17 1.93 -2.62
CA GLU A 270 0.86 3.07 -1.99
C GLU A 270 1.92 3.75 -2.88
N ALA A 271 1.91 3.52 -4.20
CA ALA A 271 2.93 4.02 -5.12
C ALA A 271 2.79 5.53 -5.38
N GLY A 272 3.75 6.31 -4.92
CA GLY A 272 3.69 7.77 -4.96
C GLY A 272 3.05 8.40 -3.72
N GLN A 273 2.59 7.60 -2.75
CA GLN A 273 2.12 8.07 -1.45
C GLN A 273 3.27 8.43 -0.50
N GLY A 274 4.45 7.81 -0.68
CA GLY A 274 5.61 8.06 0.15
C GLY A 274 5.77 7.13 1.36
N THR A 275 5.05 6.03 1.43
CA THR A 275 5.17 5.03 2.51
C THR A 275 6.32 4.05 2.25
N GLY A 276 6.41 3.50 1.03
CA GLY A 276 7.42 2.53 0.61
C GLY A 276 8.89 2.94 0.85
N PRO A 277 9.27 4.22 0.67
CA PRO A 277 10.63 4.70 0.92
C PRO A 277 11.16 4.45 2.32
N HIS A 278 10.31 4.35 3.34
CA HIS A 278 10.73 4.10 4.72
C HIS A 278 11.36 2.70 4.87
N ALA A 279 10.66 1.67 4.41
CA ALA A 279 11.19 0.31 4.41
C ALA A 279 12.38 0.15 3.45
N ALA A 280 12.32 0.80 2.28
CA ALA A 280 13.43 0.82 1.33
C ALA A 280 14.71 1.38 1.96
N ALA A 281 14.62 2.48 2.72
CA ALA A 281 15.76 3.13 3.36
C ALA A 281 16.40 2.25 4.45
N ALA A 282 15.62 1.43 5.16
CA ALA A 282 16.11 0.53 6.19
C ALA A 282 16.99 -0.61 5.63
N ALA A 283 16.89 -0.90 4.33
CA ALA A 283 17.64 -1.98 3.72
C ALA A 283 19.14 -1.67 3.58
N GLU A 284 19.98 -2.70 3.82
CA GLU A 284 21.38 -2.70 3.43
C GLU A 284 21.52 -3.13 1.98
N VAL A 285 21.98 -2.23 1.13
CA VAL A 285 22.26 -2.49 -0.29
C VAL A 285 23.50 -1.72 -0.74
N SER A 286 24.17 -2.24 -1.75
CA SER A 286 25.35 -1.56 -2.33
C SER A 286 25.00 -0.46 -3.33
N HIS A 287 23.73 -0.40 -3.78
CA HIS A 287 23.29 0.58 -4.76
C HIS A 287 21.79 0.95 -4.54
N PRO A 288 21.41 2.25 -4.48
CA PRO A 288 20.03 2.69 -4.23
C PRO A 288 19.00 2.11 -5.19
N SER A 289 19.35 1.99 -6.47
CA SER A 289 18.45 1.46 -7.50
C SER A 289 18.05 0.01 -7.26
N LYS A 290 18.81 -0.77 -6.47
CA LYS A 290 18.41 -2.13 -6.10
C LYS A 290 17.10 -2.10 -5.32
N GLN A 291 17.00 -1.23 -4.32
CA GLN A 291 15.75 -1.08 -3.57
C GLN A 291 14.66 -0.41 -4.41
N GLY A 292 14.98 0.56 -5.24
CA GLY A 292 14.01 1.13 -6.18
C GLY A 292 13.36 0.06 -7.08
N LEU A 293 14.16 -0.85 -7.64
CA LEU A 293 13.66 -1.96 -8.48
C LEU A 293 12.82 -2.96 -7.68
N VAL A 294 13.26 -3.32 -6.47
CA VAL A 294 12.52 -4.23 -5.58
C VAL A 294 11.18 -3.63 -5.16
N GLN A 295 11.15 -2.35 -4.84
CA GLN A 295 9.92 -1.65 -4.44
C GLN A 295 8.97 -1.42 -5.62
N ALA A 296 9.47 -1.20 -6.83
CA ALA A 296 8.65 -1.17 -8.03
C ALA A 296 7.96 -2.52 -8.27
N PHE A 297 8.66 -3.64 -8.02
CA PHE A 297 8.08 -4.98 -8.16
C PHE A 297 7.02 -5.28 -7.10
N SER A 298 7.18 -4.79 -5.87
CA SER A 298 6.19 -5.01 -4.82
C SER A 298 4.83 -4.38 -5.13
N VAL A 299 4.78 -3.29 -5.94
CA VAL A 299 3.54 -2.72 -6.50
C VAL A 299 2.80 -3.73 -7.39
N TYR A 300 3.55 -4.52 -8.17
CA TYR A 300 2.96 -5.56 -9.01
C TYR A 300 2.44 -6.73 -8.19
N ILE A 301 3.19 -7.17 -7.16
CA ILE A 301 2.72 -8.22 -6.26
C ILE A 301 1.39 -7.80 -5.63
N ASP A 302 1.30 -6.59 -5.12
CA ASP A 302 0.10 -6.06 -4.51
C ASP A 302 -1.09 -6.02 -5.47
N THR A 303 -0.98 -5.26 -6.55
CA THR A 303 -2.14 -4.93 -7.36
C THR A 303 -2.35 -5.90 -8.53
N LEU A 304 -1.28 -6.25 -9.28
CA LEU A 304 -1.45 -7.15 -10.44
C LEU A 304 -1.67 -8.61 -10.04
N PHE A 305 -1.22 -9.02 -8.85
CA PHE A 305 -1.47 -10.38 -8.37
C PHE A 305 -2.58 -10.40 -7.31
N VAL A 306 -2.42 -9.76 -6.15
CA VAL A 306 -3.36 -9.91 -5.03
C VAL A 306 -4.70 -9.23 -5.30
N CYS A 307 -4.73 -7.97 -5.78
CA CYS A 307 -6.00 -7.32 -6.13
C CYS A 307 -6.68 -8.01 -7.33
N THR A 308 -5.92 -8.50 -8.31
CA THR A 308 -6.50 -9.26 -9.44
C THR A 308 -7.11 -10.56 -8.95
N ALA A 309 -6.46 -11.27 -8.03
CA ALA A 309 -7.02 -12.46 -7.40
C ALA A 309 -8.40 -12.18 -6.77
N THR A 310 -8.50 -11.12 -5.98
CA THR A 310 -9.76 -10.67 -5.39
C THR A 310 -10.80 -10.30 -6.45
N ALA A 311 -10.39 -9.52 -7.46
CA ALA A 311 -11.29 -9.10 -8.53
C ALA A 311 -11.86 -10.31 -9.28
N LEU A 312 -11.03 -11.29 -9.61
CA LEU A 312 -11.49 -12.51 -10.29
C LEU A 312 -12.42 -13.34 -9.40
N ILE A 313 -12.12 -13.51 -8.10
CA ILE A 313 -13.02 -14.17 -7.15
C ILE A 313 -14.41 -13.53 -7.17
N ILE A 314 -14.48 -12.20 -7.09
CA ILE A 314 -15.73 -11.45 -7.07
C ILE A 314 -16.46 -11.54 -8.41
N LEU A 315 -15.75 -11.34 -9.52
CA LEU A 315 -16.36 -11.26 -10.85
C LEU A 315 -16.82 -12.64 -11.36
N ILE A 316 -16.06 -13.72 -11.11
CA ILE A 316 -16.43 -15.10 -11.44
C ILE A 316 -17.76 -15.48 -10.79
N SER A 317 -17.90 -15.14 -9.53
CA SER A 317 -19.12 -15.48 -8.80
C SER A 317 -20.36 -14.71 -9.28
N GLY A 318 -20.17 -13.51 -9.87
CA GLY A 318 -21.26 -12.57 -10.21
C GLY A 318 -21.98 -11.98 -9.00
N THR A 319 -21.54 -12.30 -7.77
CA THR A 319 -22.10 -11.83 -6.50
C THR A 319 -21.52 -10.45 -6.16
N TYR A 320 -21.88 -9.44 -6.93
CA TYR A 320 -21.49 -8.05 -6.69
C TYR A 320 -22.52 -7.09 -7.26
N ASN A 321 -22.73 -5.99 -6.57
CA ASN A 321 -23.60 -4.89 -7.02
C ASN A 321 -22.75 -3.80 -7.69
N VAL A 322 -23.36 -3.02 -8.59
CA VAL A 322 -22.75 -1.82 -9.19
C VAL A 322 -23.76 -0.69 -9.14
N THR A 323 -23.35 0.47 -8.63
CA THR A 323 -24.17 1.69 -8.56
C THR A 323 -23.78 2.69 -9.65
N ASP A 324 -24.72 3.56 -10.03
CA ASP A 324 -24.46 4.78 -10.82
C ASP A 324 -24.21 6.02 -9.95
N GLY A 325 -24.21 5.84 -8.63
CA GLY A 325 -24.00 6.92 -7.67
C GLY A 325 -25.29 7.70 -7.35
N THR A 326 -26.44 7.38 -7.97
CA THR A 326 -27.73 8.00 -7.65
C THR A 326 -28.43 7.30 -6.49
N VAL A 327 -29.36 8.00 -5.86
CA VAL A 327 -30.11 7.50 -4.72
C VAL A 327 -31.59 7.47 -5.08
N ASN A 328 -32.23 6.33 -4.83
CA ASN A 328 -33.65 6.13 -5.03
C ASN A 328 -34.48 6.98 -4.05
N ALA A 329 -35.77 7.16 -4.33
CA ALA A 329 -36.70 7.93 -3.49
C ALA A 329 -36.79 7.41 -2.04
N ASN A 330 -36.49 6.13 -1.80
CA ASN A 330 -36.46 5.50 -0.47
C ASN A 330 -35.10 5.67 0.25
N GLY A 331 -34.14 6.40 -0.33
CA GLY A 331 -32.82 6.63 0.26
C GLY A 331 -31.81 5.52 0.02
N THR A 332 -32.13 4.45 -0.73
CA THR A 332 -31.20 3.40 -1.13
C THR A 332 -30.45 3.79 -2.40
N GLN A 333 -29.24 3.26 -2.58
CA GLN A 333 -28.47 3.49 -3.82
C GLN A 333 -29.14 2.79 -5.01
N HIS A 334 -29.17 3.48 -6.15
CA HIS A 334 -29.62 2.89 -7.41
C HIS A 334 -28.57 1.93 -7.94
N LEU A 335 -28.99 0.70 -8.27
CA LEU A 335 -28.12 -0.34 -8.78
C LEU A 335 -28.32 -0.53 -10.29
N ILE A 336 -27.25 -0.35 -11.07
CA ILE A 336 -27.23 -0.71 -12.50
C ILE A 336 -26.93 -2.20 -12.71
N LYS A 337 -26.39 -2.87 -11.69
CA LYS A 337 -26.27 -4.32 -11.59
C LYS A 337 -26.58 -4.74 -10.16
N ASP A 338 -27.53 -5.65 -10.02
CA ASP A 338 -27.85 -6.33 -8.78
C ASP A 338 -27.24 -7.75 -8.79
N GLY A 339 -26.41 -8.04 -7.81
CA GLY A 339 -25.77 -9.33 -7.60
C GLY A 339 -26.40 -10.17 -6.50
N GLY A 340 -27.53 -9.73 -5.97
CA GLY A 340 -28.25 -10.41 -4.90
C GLY A 340 -27.55 -10.35 -3.53
N ILE A 341 -26.62 -9.41 -3.35
CA ILE A 341 -25.97 -9.18 -2.05
C ILE A 341 -26.56 -7.93 -1.42
N TYR A 342 -27.41 -8.14 -0.44
CA TYR A 342 -27.97 -7.08 0.38
C TYR A 342 -27.42 -7.22 1.79
N VAL A 343 -26.83 -6.14 2.29
CA VAL A 343 -26.40 -6.04 3.67
C VAL A 343 -27.18 -4.92 4.31
N GLU A 344 -28.16 -5.28 5.12
CA GLU A 344 -28.81 -4.33 5.99
C GLU A 344 -27.82 -3.83 7.04
N ASN A 345 -27.45 -2.56 6.93
CA ASN A 345 -26.90 -1.84 8.07
C ASN A 345 -28.01 -0.99 8.70
N ALA A 346 -27.74 -0.44 9.87
CA ALA A 346 -28.63 0.45 10.59
C ALA A 346 -29.08 1.70 9.79
N THR A 347 -28.51 1.94 8.60
CA THR A 347 -28.77 3.06 7.71
C THR A 347 -29.38 2.63 6.37
N GLY A 348 -29.62 1.33 6.13
CA GLY A 348 -30.21 0.81 4.87
C GLY A 348 -29.32 0.99 3.63
N LYS A 349 -28.03 1.26 3.81
CA LYS A 349 -27.07 1.43 2.70
C LYS A 349 -26.41 0.11 2.36
N ASP A 350 -26.17 -0.13 1.07
CA ASP A 350 -25.43 -1.28 0.57
C ASP A 350 -23.93 -1.23 0.97
N TYR A 351 -23.35 -2.40 1.23
CA TYR A 351 -22.01 -2.55 1.81
C TYR A 351 -20.93 -2.89 0.80
N SER A 352 -20.60 -1.91 -0.02
CA SER A 352 -19.39 -1.97 -0.83
C SER A 352 -18.10 -1.84 0.00
N GLY A 353 -18.17 -1.23 1.16
CA GLY A 353 -17.03 -1.00 2.05
C GLY A 353 -16.65 -2.18 2.93
N THR A 354 -17.17 -3.40 2.67
CA THR A 354 -16.89 -4.61 3.44
C THR A 354 -16.26 -5.71 2.59
N ALA A 355 -15.80 -6.77 3.25
CA ALA A 355 -15.23 -7.93 2.58
C ALA A 355 -16.28 -8.88 1.97
N MET A 356 -17.57 -8.57 2.07
CA MET A 356 -18.66 -9.50 1.77
C MET A 356 -18.69 -9.97 0.32
N TYR A 357 -18.32 -9.14 -0.65
CA TYR A 357 -18.25 -9.58 -2.04
C TYR A 357 -17.24 -10.71 -2.24
N ALA A 358 -16.08 -10.62 -1.59
CA ALA A 358 -15.07 -11.67 -1.67
C ALA A 358 -15.49 -12.92 -0.86
N GLN A 359 -16.13 -12.74 0.30
CA GLN A 359 -16.67 -13.84 1.10
C GLN A 359 -17.73 -14.61 0.31
N ALA A 360 -18.77 -13.93 -0.17
CA ALA A 360 -19.82 -14.52 -0.98
C ALA A 360 -19.28 -15.11 -2.29
N GLY A 361 -18.27 -14.49 -2.88
CA GLY A 361 -17.62 -14.97 -4.09
C GLY A 361 -16.98 -16.34 -3.94
N ILE A 362 -16.27 -16.56 -2.84
CA ILE A 362 -15.68 -17.86 -2.52
C ILE A 362 -16.77 -18.88 -2.22
N ASP A 363 -17.74 -18.52 -1.36
CA ASP A 363 -18.82 -19.43 -0.99
C ASP A 363 -19.62 -19.91 -2.22
N LYS A 364 -19.95 -19.02 -3.14
CA LYS A 364 -20.62 -19.39 -4.39
C LYS A 364 -19.78 -20.27 -5.29
N ALA A 365 -18.48 -20.01 -5.37
CA ALA A 365 -17.58 -20.84 -6.19
C ALA A 365 -17.55 -22.31 -5.75
N PHE A 366 -17.75 -22.57 -4.45
CA PHE A 366 -17.80 -23.94 -3.91
C PHE A 366 -19.21 -24.56 -3.90
N HIS A 367 -20.27 -23.75 -3.81
CA HIS A 367 -21.67 -24.24 -3.75
C HIS A 367 -22.36 -24.27 -5.12
N GLY A 368 -21.78 -23.64 -6.16
CA GLY A 368 -22.32 -23.64 -7.51
C GLY A 368 -23.54 -22.73 -7.70
N SER A 369 -24.31 -22.97 -8.77
CA SER A 369 -25.40 -22.11 -9.23
C SER A 369 -26.60 -22.00 -8.28
N GLY A 370 -26.73 -22.91 -7.34
CA GLY A 370 -27.81 -22.89 -6.31
C GLY A 370 -27.52 -22.01 -5.09
N TYR A 371 -26.36 -21.38 -5.03
CA TYR A 371 -25.99 -20.51 -3.91
C TYR A 371 -26.85 -19.26 -3.86
N GLN A 372 -27.46 -19.01 -2.70
CA GLN A 372 -28.09 -17.74 -2.34
C GLN A 372 -27.31 -17.11 -1.20
N PHE A 373 -27.03 -15.82 -1.33
CA PHE A 373 -26.34 -15.09 -0.27
C PHE A 373 -27.21 -15.00 0.98
N ASP A 374 -26.69 -15.49 2.09
CA ASP A 374 -27.27 -15.33 3.42
C ASP A 374 -26.24 -14.65 4.32
N PRO A 375 -26.48 -13.41 4.77
CA PRO A 375 -25.56 -12.68 5.63
C PRO A 375 -25.36 -13.34 7.01
N THR A 376 -26.27 -14.22 7.40
CA THR A 376 -26.20 -14.96 8.67
C THR A 376 -25.43 -16.29 8.55
N PHE A 377 -25.16 -16.74 7.32
CA PHE A 377 -24.46 -17.99 7.06
C PHE A 377 -22.96 -17.78 6.95
N SER A 378 -22.22 -18.47 7.79
CA SER A 378 -20.75 -18.49 7.76
C SER A 378 -20.25 -19.67 6.94
N GLY A 379 -19.95 -19.43 5.66
CA GLY A 379 -19.37 -20.43 4.76
C GLY A 379 -17.84 -20.42 4.77
N VAL A 380 -17.23 -21.26 3.93
CA VAL A 380 -15.76 -21.34 3.75
C VAL A 380 -15.17 -20.00 3.37
N GLY A 381 -15.85 -19.23 2.51
CA GLY A 381 -15.42 -17.89 2.09
C GLY A 381 -15.39 -16.89 3.23
N SER A 382 -16.41 -16.94 4.10
CA SER A 382 -16.48 -16.08 5.28
C SER A 382 -15.29 -16.30 6.21
N TYR A 383 -14.97 -17.55 6.54
CA TYR A 383 -13.82 -17.90 7.38
C TYR A 383 -12.49 -17.54 6.70
N PHE A 384 -12.34 -17.93 5.44
CA PHE A 384 -11.11 -17.71 4.71
C PHE A 384 -10.76 -16.22 4.57
N ILE A 385 -11.72 -15.39 4.16
CA ILE A 385 -11.52 -13.95 4.01
C ILE A 385 -11.31 -13.27 5.36
N ALA A 386 -12.03 -13.66 6.40
CA ALA A 386 -11.81 -13.11 7.74
C ALA A 386 -10.37 -13.39 8.23
N PHE A 387 -9.89 -14.61 8.01
CA PHE A 387 -8.53 -14.99 8.37
C PHE A 387 -7.48 -14.27 7.49
N ALA A 388 -7.70 -14.18 6.19
CA ALA A 388 -6.83 -13.44 5.29
C ALA A 388 -6.74 -11.95 5.66
N LEU A 389 -7.88 -11.31 5.93
CA LEU A 389 -7.93 -9.91 6.36
C LEU A 389 -7.27 -9.69 7.72
N PHE A 390 -7.41 -10.65 8.66
CA PHE A 390 -6.70 -10.54 9.92
C PHE A 390 -5.20 -10.38 9.70
N PHE A 391 -4.58 -11.23 8.92
CA PHE A 391 -3.14 -11.14 8.67
C PHE A 391 -2.76 -9.95 7.79
N PHE A 392 -3.47 -9.71 6.69
CA PHE A 392 -3.20 -8.60 5.78
C PHE A 392 -3.28 -7.25 6.50
N ALA A 393 -4.43 -6.98 7.10
CA ALA A 393 -4.66 -5.70 7.76
C ALA A 393 -3.80 -5.54 9.04
N PHE A 394 -3.56 -6.61 9.79
CA PHE A 394 -2.70 -6.58 10.96
C PHE A 394 -1.25 -6.22 10.61
N THR A 395 -0.68 -6.87 9.58
CA THR A 395 0.67 -6.55 9.13
C THR A 395 0.78 -5.13 8.57
N THR A 396 -0.32 -4.62 7.98
CA THR A 396 -0.38 -3.22 7.53
C THR A 396 -0.29 -2.25 8.71
N ILE A 397 -1.00 -2.51 9.82
CA ILE A 397 -0.89 -1.67 11.03
C ILE A 397 0.55 -1.70 11.59
N LEU A 398 1.23 -2.84 11.55
CA LEU A 398 2.65 -2.93 11.96
C LEU A 398 3.55 -2.06 11.08
N SER A 399 3.34 -2.07 9.77
CA SER A 399 4.08 -1.21 8.82
C SER A 399 3.79 0.27 9.08
N TYR A 400 2.54 0.62 9.33
CA TYR A 400 2.13 2.00 9.65
C TYR A 400 2.77 2.50 10.94
N TYR A 401 2.89 1.65 11.95
CA TYR A 401 3.64 2.02 13.16
C TYR A 401 5.11 2.31 12.83
N TYR A 402 5.78 1.47 12.05
CA TYR A 402 7.17 1.70 11.65
C TYR A 402 7.36 3.03 10.91
N ILE A 403 6.46 3.36 9.98
CA ILE A 403 6.46 4.64 9.25
C ILE A 403 6.26 5.80 10.21
N THR A 404 5.31 5.68 11.14
CA THR A 404 5.04 6.70 12.17
C THR A 404 6.25 6.91 13.05
N GLU A 405 6.86 5.85 13.58
CA GLU A 405 8.07 5.91 14.42
C GLU A 405 9.23 6.60 13.70
N THR A 406 9.44 6.28 12.41
CA THR A 406 10.49 6.91 11.60
C THR A 406 10.29 8.41 11.46
N ASN A 407 9.05 8.88 11.28
CA ASN A 407 8.76 10.32 11.18
C ASN A 407 8.82 11.03 12.53
N VAL A 408 8.44 10.36 13.63
CA VAL A 408 8.66 10.89 14.99
C VAL A 408 10.16 11.03 15.27
N ALA A 409 10.96 10.02 14.93
CA ALA A 409 12.42 10.10 15.06
C ALA A 409 13.01 11.25 14.24
N TYR A 410 12.53 11.44 12.98
CA TYR A 410 12.92 12.58 12.17
C TYR A 410 12.64 13.93 12.85
N LEU A 411 11.45 14.12 13.43
CA LEU A 411 11.10 15.37 14.11
C LEU A 411 11.91 15.59 15.40
N THR A 412 12.28 14.51 16.09
CA THR A 412 12.99 14.57 17.38
C THR A 412 14.50 14.35 17.27
N ARG A 413 15.06 14.23 16.07
CA ARG A 413 16.47 13.88 15.83
C ARG A 413 17.51 14.82 16.45
N ASN A 414 17.13 16.07 16.73
CA ASN A 414 17.99 17.08 17.39
C ASN A 414 17.76 17.17 18.90
N GLN A 415 16.89 16.32 19.45
CA GLN A 415 16.59 16.25 20.87
C GLN A 415 17.43 15.16 21.54
N ASN A 416 17.45 15.15 22.87
CA ASN A 416 18.09 14.06 23.60
C ASN A 416 17.28 12.75 23.48
N ASN A 417 17.92 11.62 23.72
CA ASN A 417 17.31 10.30 23.58
C ASN A 417 16.08 10.09 24.47
N GLN A 418 16.01 10.74 25.64
CA GLN A 418 14.87 10.64 26.53
C GLN A 418 13.62 11.31 25.92
N VAL A 419 13.77 12.52 25.37
CA VAL A 419 12.68 13.24 24.69
C VAL A 419 12.20 12.43 23.48
N SER A 420 13.12 11.94 22.66
CA SER A 420 12.76 11.12 21.49
C SER A 420 11.97 9.87 21.93
N SER A 421 12.40 9.18 22.99
CA SER A 421 11.71 7.99 23.52
C SER A 421 10.29 8.31 24.04
N ILE A 422 10.09 9.46 24.68
CA ILE A 422 8.76 9.90 25.12
C ILE A 422 7.82 10.08 23.94
N PHE A 423 8.25 10.79 22.88
CA PHE A 423 7.42 11.00 21.70
C PHE A 423 7.11 9.69 20.94
N ILE A 424 8.07 8.75 20.87
CA ILE A 424 7.85 7.42 20.32
C ILE A 424 6.81 6.66 21.15
N ASN A 425 6.86 6.70 22.48
CA ASN A 425 5.87 6.04 23.32
C ASN A 425 4.47 6.70 23.20
N ILE A 426 4.39 8.01 23.06
CA ILE A 426 3.13 8.69 22.75
C ILE A 426 2.57 8.19 21.40
N ALA A 427 3.40 8.07 20.37
CA ALA A 427 2.96 7.54 19.07
C ALA A 427 2.46 6.09 19.17
N ARG A 428 3.09 5.24 20.00
CA ARG A 428 2.61 3.87 20.29
C ARG A 428 1.20 3.89 20.88
N VAL A 429 0.97 4.73 21.89
CA VAL A 429 -0.36 4.85 22.52
C VAL A 429 -1.39 5.36 21.52
N ILE A 430 -1.05 6.35 20.69
CA ILE A 430 -1.95 6.91 19.67
C ILE A 430 -2.36 5.84 18.67
N ILE A 431 -1.43 5.05 18.14
CA ILE A 431 -1.77 4.03 17.14
C ILE A 431 -2.59 2.87 17.73
N LEU A 432 -2.32 2.48 18.98
CA LEU A 432 -3.12 1.48 19.69
C LEU A 432 -4.56 1.99 19.90
N PHE A 433 -4.71 3.26 20.31
CA PHE A 433 -6.02 3.90 20.44
C PHE A 433 -6.75 3.98 19.09
N ALA A 434 -6.07 4.46 18.03
CA ALA A 434 -6.64 4.57 16.69
C ALA A 434 -7.10 3.20 16.14
N THR A 435 -6.31 2.15 16.40
CA THR A 435 -6.64 0.77 16.04
C THR A 435 -7.91 0.31 16.76
N PHE A 436 -8.01 0.50 18.07
CA PHE A 436 -9.20 0.14 18.83
C PHE A 436 -10.43 0.93 18.39
N TYR A 437 -10.28 2.25 18.27
CA TYR A 437 -11.36 3.16 17.86
C TYR A 437 -11.94 2.76 16.50
N GLY A 438 -11.07 2.47 15.52
CA GLY A 438 -11.50 2.04 14.19
C GLY A 438 -12.25 0.72 14.20
N ALA A 439 -11.86 -0.25 15.03
CA ALA A 439 -12.53 -1.53 15.13
C ALA A 439 -14.01 -1.42 15.55
N VAL A 440 -14.36 -0.39 16.35
CA VAL A 440 -15.72 -0.18 16.86
C VAL A 440 -16.55 0.85 16.09
N LYS A 441 -15.97 1.50 15.07
CA LYS A 441 -16.66 2.48 14.24
C LYS A 441 -17.25 1.84 12.98
N THR A 442 -18.13 2.57 12.30
CA THR A 442 -18.68 2.16 11.00
C THR A 442 -17.60 2.18 9.92
N ALA A 443 -17.74 1.32 8.92
CA ALA A 443 -16.82 1.25 7.80
C ALA A 443 -16.69 2.60 7.06
N ASP A 444 -17.83 3.29 6.81
CA ASP A 444 -17.85 4.59 6.11
C ASP A 444 -16.95 5.63 6.78
N VAL A 445 -17.04 5.73 8.11
CA VAL A 445 -16.22 6.69 8.89
C VAL A 445 -14.74 6.30 8.79
N ALA A 446 -14.41 5.01 8.97
CA ALA A 446 -13.05 4.54 8.89
C ALA A 446 -12.44 4.81 7.50
N TRP A 447 -13.16 4.47 6.42
CA TRP A 447 -12.71 4.71 5.05
C TRP A 447 -12.56 6.20 4.71
N ALA A 448 -13.49 7.05 5.18
CA ALA A 448 -13.39 8.49 4.93
C ALA A 448 -12.12 9.10 5.54
N PHE A 449 -11.75 8.69 6.74
CA PHE A 449 -10.49 9.09 7.37
C PHE A 449 -9.26 8.51 6.65
N GLY A 450 -9.31 7.24 6.27
CA GLY A 450 -8.21 6.60 5.54
C GLY A 450 -7.94 7.25 4.19
N ASP A 451 -8.99 7.50 3.42
CA ASP A 451 -8.89 8.18 2.12
C ASP A 451 -8.27 9.58 2.24
N LEU A 452 -8.67 10.36 3.26
CA LEU A 452 -8.10 11.67 3.52
C LEU A 452 -6.58 11.58 3.79
N GLY A 453 -6.18 10.63 4.63
CA GLY A 453 -4.77 10.41 4.95
C GLY A 453 -3.92 10.06 3.74
N VAL A 454 -4.38 9.11 2.92
CA VAL A 454 -3.70 8.70 1.68
C VAL A 454 -3.56 9.87 0.72
N GLY A 455 -4.64 10.61 0.47
CA GLY A 455 -4.64 11.70 -0.49
C GLY A 455 -3.73 12.86 -0.09
N LEU A 456 -3.72 13.24 1.20
CA LEU A 456 -2.82 14.29 1.72
C LEU A 456 -1.33 13.91 1.54
N MET A 457 -0.97 12.67 1.87
CA MET A 457 0.40 12.19 1.67
C MET A 457 0.77 12.15 0.20
N ALA A 458 -0.14 11.67 -0.67
CA ALA A 458 0.09 11.60 -2.10
C ALA A 458 0.37 12.99 -2.72
N TRP A 459 -0.42 14.02 -2.38
CA TRP A 459 -0.18 15.38 -2.84
C TRP A 459 1.23 15.86 -2.49
N LEU A 460 1.60 15.76 -1.23
CA LEU A 460 2.90 16.21 -0.77
C LEU A 460 4.03 15.40 -1.45
N ASN A 461 3.90 14.08 -1.51
CA ASN A 461 4.97 13.26 -2.05
C ASN A 461 5.15 13.41 -3.56
N ILE A 462 4.05 13.51 -4.33
CA ILE A 462 4.14 13.69 -5.79
C ILE A 462 4.88 14.98 -6.14
N ILE A 463 4.57 16.08 -5.47
CA ILE A 463 5.29 17.35 -5.68
C ILE A 463 6.78 17.17 -5.36
N ALA A 464 7.10 16.50 -4.25
CA ALA A 464 8.48 16.27 -3.85
C ALA A 464 9.25 15.41 -4.87
N ILE A 465 8.67 14.31 -5.36
CA ILE A 465 9.34 13.44 -6.35
C ILE A 465 9.45 14.11 -7.73
N TRP A 466 8.54 15.01 -8.08
CA TRP A 466 8.68 15.83 -9.28
C TRP A 466 9.92 16.74 -9.20
N ILE A 467 10.15 17.38 -8.06
CA ILE A 467 11.33 18.22 -7.82
C ILE A 467 12.61 17.37 -7.83
N LEU A 468 12.56 16.20 -7.17
CA LEU A 468 13.74 15.39 -6.82
C LEU A 468 14.00 14.18 -7.74
N HIS A 469 13.23 13.94 -8.80
CA HIS A 469 13.37 12.73 -9.62
C HIS A 469 14.76 12.54 -10.27
N LYS A 470 15.49 13.64 -10.56
CA LYS A 470 16.78 13.58 -11.27
C LYS A 470 17.83 12.72 -10.58
N PRO A 471 18.10 12.81 -9.26
CA PRO A 471 19.01 11.90 -8.57
C PRO A 471 18.65 10.42 -8.72
N ALA A 472 17.37 10.06 -8.62
CA ALA A 472 16.91 8.68 -8.76
C ALA A 472 17.09 8.15 -10.19
N VAL A 473 16.75 8.97 -11.21
CA VAL A 473 16.96 8.60 -12.61
C VAL A 473 18.46 8.46 -12.94
N ASN A 474 19.31 9.30 -12.38
CA ASN A 474 20.76 9.21 -12.57
C ASN A 474 21.33 7.96 -11.88
N ALA A 475 20.82 7.60 -10.70
CA ALA A 475 21.18 6.37 -10.04
C ALA A 475 20.79 5.13 -10.87
N LEU A 476 19.62 5.13 -11.54
CA LEU A 476 19.25 4.05 -12.46
C LEU A 476 20.23 3.92 -13.62
N LYS A 477 20.60 5.03 -14.25
CA LYS A 477 21.57 5.05 -15.35
C LYS A 477 22.93 4.52 -14.90
N ASP A 478 23.41 4.96 -13.73
CA ASP A 478 24.67 4.47 -13.15
C ASP A 478 24.59 2.95 -12.91
N TYR A 479 23.51 2.46 -12.32
CA TYR A 479 23.27 1.03 -12.13
C TYR A 479 23.29 0.25 -13.45
N GLU A 480 22.64 0.76 -14.51
CA GLU A 480 22.60 0.13 -15.83
C GLU A 480 24.00 0.05 -16.46
N ILE A 481 24.80 1.12 -16.35
CA ILE A 481 26.18 1.16 -16.86
C ILE A 481 27.04 0.14 -16.12
N GLN A 482 26.98 0.12 -14.79
CA GLN A 482 27.75 -0.82 -13.98
C GLN A 482 27.31 -2.26 -14.25
N LYS A 483 26.02 -2.54 -14.35
CA LYS A 483 25.48 -3.85 -14.69
C LYS A 483 26.00 -4.36 -16.03
N LYS A 484 26.02 -3.49 -17.06
CA LYS A 484 26.56 -3.85 -18.38
C LYS A 484 28.05 -4.16 -18.31
N ARG A 485 28.83 -3.35 -17.57
CA ARG A 485 30.30 -3.52 -17.44
C ARG A 485 30.67 -4.76 -16.64
N LEU A 486 29.93 -5.07 -15.56
CA LEU A 486 30.22 -6.17 -14.64
C LEU A 486 29.52 -7.49 -15.01
N GLY A 487 28.74 -7.51 -16.09
CA GLY A 487 27.94 -8.66 -16.51
C GLY A 487 26.71 -8.94 -15.63
N ASN A 488 26.64 -8.31 -14.46
CA ASN A 488 25.50 -8.40 -13.55
C ASN A 488 25.38 -7.14 -12.67
N GLY A 489 24.19 -6.90 -12.11
CA GLY A 489 23.96 -5.76 -11.21
C GLY A 489 24.30 -6.03 -9.73
N TYR A 490 24.71 -7.26 -9.40
CA TYR A 490 24.97 -7.65 -8.00
C TYR A 490 26.14 -6.85 -7.39
N ASN A 491 27.21 -6.68 -8.16
CA ASN A 491 28.42 -5.98 -7.71
C ASN A 491 28.40 -4.47 -7.96
N ALA A 492 27.26 -3.91 -8.41
CA ALA A 492 27.14 -2.47 -8.58
C ALA A 492 27.24 -1.76 -7.22
N VAL A 493 28.08 -0.74 -7.15
CA VAL A 493 28.34 0.08 -5.95
C VAL A 493 28.07 1.53 -6.27
N TYR A 494 27.23 2.17 -5.47
CA TYR A 494 26.86 3.57 -5.67
C TYR A 494 27.92 4.51 -5.11
N GLN A 495 28.40 5.41 -5.95
CA GLN A 495 29.36 6.46 -5.60
C GLN A 495 28.82 7.78 -6.14
N PRO A 496 28.06 8.55 -5.35
CA PRO A 496 27.53 9.85 -5.79
C PRO A 496 28.66 10.87 -5.92
N ASP A 497 28.51 11.79 -6.88
CA ASP A 497 29.36 12.97 -7.00
C ASP A 497 29.10 13.91 -5.80
N PRO A 498 30.11 14.19 -4.95
CA PRO A 498 29.91 15.05 -3.78
C PRO A 498 29.46 16.48 -4.13
N ASN A 499 29.86 16.98 -5.30
CA ASN A 499 29.47 18.32 -5.73
C ASN A 499 28.00 18.43 -6.16
N LYS A 500 27.42 17.30 -6.66
CA LYS A 500 26.03 17.24 -7.08
C LYS A 500 25.08 16.78 -5.99
N LEU A 501 25.56 15.95 -5.08
CA LEU A 501 24.76 15.33 -4.01
C LEU A 501 25.51 15.41 -2.66
N PRO A 502 25.85 16.63 -2.16
CA PRO A 502 26.62 16.78 -0.91
C PRO A 502 25.89 16.19 0.30
N ASN A 503 24.57 16.14 0.25
CA ASN A 503 23.73 15.64 1.36
C ASN A 503 23.47 14.11 1.31
N ALA A 504 24.03 13.37 0.35
CA ALA A 504 24.00 11.90 0.33
C ALA A 504 25.05 11.31 1.32
N VAL A 505 25.01 11.76 2.56
CA VAL A 505 26.04 11.52 3.60
C VAL A 505 26.30 10.05 3.85
N PHE A 506 25.27 9.20 3.84
CA PHE A 506 25.45 7.76 4.00
C PHE A 506 26.41 7.21 2.95
N TRP A 507 26.23 7.55 1.69
CA TRP A 507 27.01 7.04 0.57
C TRP A 507 28.39 7.69 0.46
N LEU A 508 28.53 8.94 0.91
CA LEU A 508 29.79 9.68 0.85
C LEU A 508 30.73 9.36 2.00
N LYS A 509 30.19 9.04 3.19
CA LYS A 509 30.98 8.84 4.42
C LYS A 509 30.81 7.42 5.00
N THR A 510 29.59 7.07 5.40
CA THR A 510 29.32 5.86 6.19
C THR A 510 29.56 4.57 5.40
N TYR A 511 29.09 4.48 4.17
CA TYR A 511 29.20 3.26 3.37
C TYR A 511 30.64 2.95 2.97
N PRO A 512 31.49 3.90 2.51
CA PRO A 512 32.91 3.65 2.24
C PRO A 512 33.70 3.16 3.46
N GLU A 513 33.45 3.74 4.66
CA GLU A 513 34.08 3.31 5.89
C GLU A 513 33.73 1.86 6.24
N ARG A 514 32.48 1.47 6.06
CA ARG A 514 32.02 0.09 6.25
C ARG A 514 32.66 -0.89 5.30
N LEU A 515 32.79 -0.54 4.04
CA LEU A 515 33.50 -1.37 3.05
C LEU A 515 34.98 -1.60 3.45
N LYS A 516 35.64 -0.56 3.97
CA LYS A 516 37.01 -0.69 4.50
C LYS A 516 37.06 -1.64 5.69
N GLN A 517 36.15 -1.50 6.66
CA GLN A 517 36.09 -2.38 7.83
C GLN A 517 35.77 -3.84 7.47
N ALA A 518 34.86 -4.06 6.49
CA ALA A 518 34.53 -5.40 6.03
C ALA A 518 35.71 -6.10 5.32
N ARG A 519 36.53 -5.32 4.60
CA ARG A 519 37.79 -5.83 3.95
C ARG A 519 38.90 -6.11 4.97
N ALA A 520 38.97 -5.34 6.05
CA ALA A 520 39.99 -5.54 7.09
C ALA A 520 39.69 -6.75 7.99
N LYS A 521 38.46 -7.26 7.99
CA LYS A 521 38.05 -8.47 8.75
C LYS A 521 38.13 -9.76 7.95
N LYS A 522 38.42 -9.69 6.65
CA LYS A 522 38.73 -10.83 5.77
C LYS A 522 40.21 -11.01 5.62
#